data_a11d771a0208d12eae35102a1f6c8698
#
_entry.id   a11d771a0208d12eae35102a1f6c8698
#
_cell.length_a   1.000
_cell.length_b   1.000
_cell.length_c   1.000
_cell.angle_alpha   90.00
_cell.angle_beta   90.00
_cell.angle_gamma   90.00
#
_symmetry.space_group_name_H-M   'P 1'
#
loop_
_entity.id
_entity.type
_entity.pdbx_description
1 polymer ?
#
loop_
_entity_poly.entity_id
_entity_poly.type
_entity_poly.pdbx_seq_one_letter_code
_entity_poly.pdbx_strand_id
1 'polypeptide(L)'
;GSGILGIAALLLGAKQVYAVDIDPQAVLATHQNAERNHVADKLQAFLPEQFSDYCKQQAILPVDLITANILAKPLMSLAPYFATLLKSQGSIVLAGLIENQVEDVKAAYQPYFEMDGEFTFSAQEDRHWHRLSGFRRE
;
A
#
# COMPACT_ATOMS: atom_id res chain seq x y z
N GLY A 1 7.26 7.25 -1.26
CA GLY A 1 8.71 6.96 -1.23
C GLY A 1 9.30 6.78 -2.61
N SER A 2 10.11 5.76 -2.76
CA SER A 2 10.86 5.50 -4.01
C SER A 2 10.06 4.72 -5.06
N GLY A 3 8.90 4.20 -4.70
CA GLY A 3 8.12 3.31 -5.55
C GLY A 3 8.58 1.86 -5.54
N ILE A 4 9.47 1.50 -4.64
CA ILE A 4 10.10 0.18 -4.64
C ILE A 4 9.08 -0.97 -4.53
N LEU A 5 8.04 -0.82 -3.72
CA LEU A 5 7.04 -1.87 -3.56
C LEU A 5 6.26 -2.13 -4.86
N GLY A 6 5.86 -1.05 -5.54
CA GLY A 6 5.16 -1.15 -6.82
C GLY A 6 6.04 -1.71 -7.92
N ILE A 7 7.28 -1.26 -7.99
CA ILE A 7 8.27 -1.74 -8.98
C ILE A 7 8.52 -3.23 -8.76
N ALA A 8 8.74 -3.64 -7.51
CA ALA A 8 8.94 -5.05 -7.18
C ALA A 8 7.72 -5.89 -7.57
N ALA A 9 6.51 -5.39 -7.32
CA ALA A 9 5.28 -6.09 -7.71
C ALA A 9 5.22 -6.33 -9.23
N LEU A 10 5.58 -5.33 -10.03
CA LEU A 10 5.62 -5.46 -11.49
C LEU A 10 6.66 -6.47 -11.94
N LEU A 11 7.85 -6.44 -11.34
CA LEU A 11 8.90 -7.40 -11.65
C LEU A 11 8.54 -8.84 -11.26
N LEU A 12 7.62 -8.99 -10.29
CA LEU A 12 7.12 -10.29 -9.84
C LEU A 12 5.84 -10.73 -10.56
N GLY A 13 5.35 -9.97 -11.51
CA GLY A 13 4.24 -10.40 -12.36
C GLY A 13 2.95 -9.61 -12.27
N ALA A 14 2.89 -8.54 -11.47
CA ALA A 14 1.72 -7.66 -11.48
C ALA A 14 1.54 -7.04 -12.87
N LYS A 15 0.30 -6.85 -13.28
CA LYS A 15 -0.01 -6.31 -14.62
C LYS A 15 0.03 -4.80 -14.66
N GLN A 16 -0.40 -4.16 -13.59
CA GLN A 16 -0.51 -2.71 -13.49
C GLN A 16 -0.36 -2.29 -12.04
N VAL A 17 0.34 -1.19 -11.80
CA VAL A 17 0.52 -0.61 -10.45
C VAL A 17 0.13 0.87 -10.45
N TYR A 18 -0.59 1.26 -9.42
CA TYR A 18 -0.92 2.65 -9.11
C TYR A 18 -0.26 2.99 -7.79
N ALA A 19 0.72 3.87 -7.82
CA ALA A 19 1.48 4.30 -6.66
C ALA A 19 0.99 5.69 -6.23
N VAL A 20 0.76 5.88 -4.94
CA VAL A 20 0.25 7.14 -4.40
C VAL A 20 1.14 7.62 -3.27
N ASP A 21 1.53 8.88 -3.30
CA ASP A 21 2.32 9.50 -2.25
C ASP A 21 1.90 10.97 -2.08
N ILE A 22 1.97 11.46 -0.85
CA ILE A 22 1.64 12.86 -0.55
C ILE A 22 2.74 13.83 -0.95
N ASP A 23 3.96 13.34 -1.19
CA ASP A 23 5.13 14.14 -1.52
C ASP A 23 5.37 14.16 -3.03
N PRO A 24 5.31 15.34 -3.68
CA PRO A 24 5.60 15.43 -5.12
C PRO A 24 6.98 14.92 -5.52
N GLN A 25 7.97 15.04 -4.63
CA GLN A 25 9.32 14.50 -4.88
C GLN A 25 9.30 12.98 -4.92
N ALA A 26 8.49 12.35 -4.06
CA ALA A 26 8.33 10.90 -4.07
C ALA A 26 7.64 10.41 -5.35
N VAL A 27 6.64 11.15 -5.83
CA VAL A 27 5.98 10.83 -7.09
C VAL A 27 6.98 10.88 -8.25
N LEU A 28 7.80 11.93 -8.31
CA LEU A 28 8.84 12.06 -9.33
C LEU A 28 9.87 10.93 -9.24
N ALA A 29 10.35 10.64 -8.04
CA ALA A 29 11.33 9.56 -7.81
C ALA A 29 10.77 8.21 -8.25
N THR A 30 9.49 7.95 -7.97
CA THR A 30 8.81 6.71 -8.38
C THR A 30 8.81 6.57 -9.91
N HIS A 31 8.47 7.64 -10.64
CA HIS A 31 8.51 7.61 -12.11
C HIS A 31 9.92 7.35 -12.64
N GLN A 32 10.92 8.02 -12.07
CA GLN A 32 12.31 7.85 -12.49
C GLN A 32 12.81 6.43 -12.25
N ASN A 33 12.48 5.86 -11.09
CA ASN A 33 12.87 4.50 -10.75
C ASN A 33 12.13 3.46 -11.61
N ALA A 34 10.88 3.71 -11.95
CA ALA A 34 10.14 2.85 -12.87
C ALA A 34 10.77 2.83 -14.26
N GLU A 35 11.24 3.97 -14.76
CA GLU A 35 11.97 4.04 -16.02
C GLU A 35 13.28 3.27 -15.97
N ARG A 36 14.05 3.43 -14.89
CA ARG A 36 15.32 2.71 -14.69
C ARG A 36 15.15 1.21 -14.64
N ASN A 37 13.99 0.73 -14.19
CA ASN A 37 13.69 -0.69 -14.09
C ASN A 37 12.85 -1.21 -15.25
N HIS A 38 12.64 -0.39 -16.29
CA HIS A 38 11.93 -0.75 -17.52
C HIS A 38 10.46 -1.19 -17.28
N VAL A 39 9.79 -0.60 -16.26
CA VAL A 39 8.39 -0.88 -15.93
C VAL A 39 7.50 0.37 -15.97
N ALA A 40 8.00 1.47 -16.52
CA ALA A 40 7.28 2.74 -16.55
C ALA A 40 5.95 2.67 -17.31
N ASP A 41 5.82 1.78 -18.27
CA ASP A 41 4.59 1.57 -19.03
C ASP A 41 3.47 0.92 -18.20
N LYS A 42 3.80 0.31 -17.09
CA LYS A 42 2.87 -0.43 -16.23
C LYS A 42 2.71 0.20 -14.85
N LEU A 43 3.33 1.34 -14.61
CA LEU A 43 3.26 2.03 -13.33
C LEU A 43 2.87 3.49 -13.54
N GLN A 44 1.87 3.93 -12.82
CA GLN A 44 1.49 5.34 -12.74
C GLN A 44 1.58 5.78 -11.28
N ALA A 45 2.17 6.96 -11.06
CA ALA A 45 2.31 7.52 -9.72
C ALA A 45 1.55 8.82 -9.60
N PHE A 46 0.91 9.03 -8.46
CA PHE A 46 -0.04 10.13 -8.24
C PHE A 46 0.14 10.75 -6.86
N LEU A 47 -0.18 12.03 -6.75
CA LEU A 47 -0.62 12.62 -5.50
C LEU A 47 -2.05 12.12 -5.18
N PRO A 48 -2.47 12.11 -3.91
CA PRO A 48 -3.79 11.54 -3.55
C PRO A 48 -4.97 12.12 -4.32
N GLU A 49 -5.01 13.44 -4.52
CA GLU A 49 -6.09 14.09 -5.27
C GLU A 49 -6.09 13.67 -6.74
N GLN A 50 -4.91 13.56 -7.35
CA GLN A 50 -4.76 13.11 -8.72
C GLN A 50 -5.26 11.67 -8.89
N PHE A 51 -4.95 10.81 -7.93
CA PHE A 51 -5.42 9.43 -7.95
C PHE A 51 -6.94 9.36 -7.84
N SER A 52 -7.53 10.13 -6.93
CA SER A 52 -8.98 10.20 -6.77
C SER A 52 -9.66 10.62 -8.07
N ASP A 53 -9.16 11.66 -8.72
CA ASP A 53 -9.69 12.13 -10.00
C ASP A 53 -9.53 11.09 -11.10
N TYR A 54 -8.39 10.41 -11.14
CA TYR A 54 -8.13 9.35 -12.11
C TYR A 54 -9.12 8.18 -11.95
N CYS A 55 -9.41 7.79 -10.71
CA CYS A 55 -10.38 6.73 -10.42
C CYS A 55 -11.80 7.09 -10.88
N LYS A 56 -12.16 8.38 -10.87
CA LYS A 56 -13.46 8.83 -11.36
C LYS A 56 -13.54 8.80 -12.89
N GLN A 57 -12.40 9.00 -13.56
CA GLN A 57 -12.34 9.07 -15.02
C GLN A 57 -12.09 7.72 -15.68
N GLN A 58 -11.36 6.83 -14.99
CA GLN A 58 -10.94 5.53 -15.52
C GLN A 58 -11.50 4.40 -14.66
N ALA A 59 -11.95 3.33 -15.30
CA ALA A 59 -12.53 2.17 -14.61
C ALA A 59 -11.43 1.24 -14.11
N ILE A 60 -10.61 1.68 -13.15
CA ILE A 60 -9.51 0.91 -12.59
C ILE A 60 -9.86 0.19 -11.30
N LEU A 61 -10.95 0.57 -10.66
CA LEU A 61 -11.39 -0.05 -9.40
C LEU A 61 -12.41 -1.15 -9.66
N PRO A 62 -12.48 -2.16 -8.79
CA PRO A 62 -11.64 -2.38 -7.62
C PRO A 62 -10.27 -2.97 -7.97
N VAL A 63 -9.30 -2.80 -7.06
CA VAL A 63 -7.97 -3.40 -7.23
C VAL A 63 -7.87 -4.71 -6.45
N ASP A 64 -6.86 -5.51 -6.78
CA ASP A 64 -6.65 -6.84 -6.19
C ASP A 64 -5.84 -6.80 -4.91
N LEU A 65 -4.93 -5.84 -4.79
CA LEU A 65 -3.96 -5.77 -3.69
C LEU A 65 -3.64 -4.32 -3.37
N ILE A 66 -3.59 -4.00 -2.09
CA ILE A 66 -3.02 -2.75 -1.58
C ILE A 66 -1.84 -3.08 -0.69
N THR A 67 -0.72 -2.41 -0.91
CA THR A 67 0.42 -2.44 0.00
C THR A 67 0.66 -1.03 0.52
N ALA A 68 0.88 -0.88 1.81
CA ALA A 68 1.13 0.42 2.42
C ALA A 68 2.24 0.31 3.46
N ASN A 69 3.25 1.17 3.32
CA ASN A 69 4.36 1.31 4.26
C ASN A 69 4.46 2.78 4.64
N ILE A 70 3.58 3.21 5.53
CA ILE A 70 3.48 4.60 5.99
C ILE A 70 3.34 4.60 7.52
N LEU A 71 3.38 5.79 8.12
CA LEU A 71 3.25 5.94 9.57
C LEU A 71 1.90 5.39 10.06
N ALA A 72 1.90 4.89 11.30
CA ALA A 72 0.75 4.18 11.85
C ALA A 72 -0.52 5.06 11.94
N LYS A 73 -0.38 6.33 12.34
CA LYS A 73 -1.53 7.22 12.49
C LYS A 73 -2.28 7.46 11.18
N PRO A 74 -1.62 7.92 10.10
CA PRO A 74 -2.27 8.00 8.79
C PRO A 74 -2.81 6.65 8.32
N LEU A 75 -2.07 5.58 8.58
CA LEU A 75 -2.48 4.24 8.17
C LEU A 75 -3.82 3.84 8.80
N MET A 76 -3.99 4.09 10.10
CA MET A 76 -5.25 3.79 10.80
C MET A 76 -6.43 4.55 10.20
N SER A 77 -6.24 5.83 9.88
CA SER A 77 -7.32 6.65 9.33
C SER A 77 -7.70 6.27 7.90
N LEU A 78 -6.84 5.57 7.17
CA LEU A 78 -7.09 5.16 5.79
C LEU A 78 -7.86 3.83 5.67
N ALA A 79 -8.08 3.12 6.77
CA ALA A 79 -8.73 1.80 6.72
C ALA A 79 -10.07 1.81 5.96
N PRO A 80 -11.03 2.70 6.26
CA PRO A 80 -12.29 2.71 5.51
C PRO A 80 -12.10 3.05 4.03
N TYR A 81 -11.18 3.95 3.71
CA TYR A 81 -10.89 4.32 2.33
C TYR A 81 -10.31 3.13 1.55
N PHE A 82 -9.33 2.45 2.12
CA PHE A 82 -8.73 1.28 1.47
C PHE A 82 -9.78 0.18 1.20
N ALA A 83 -10.74 0.02 2.11
CA ALA A 83 -11.83 -0.93 1.90
C ALA A 83 -12.66 -0.59 0.66
N THR A 84 -12.78 0.69 0.30
CA THR A 84 -13.53 1.10 -0.90
C THR A 84 -12.76 0.83 -2.19
N LEU A 85 -11.45 0.70 -2.12
CA LEU A 85 -10.59 0.50 -3.30
C LEU A 85 -10.42 -0.97 -3.66
N LEU A 86 -10.47 -1.88 -2.69
CA LEU A 86 -10.23 -3.30 -2.89
C LEU A 86 -11.48 -4.04 -3.32
N LYS A 87 -11.29 -5.03 -4.18
CA LYS A 87 -12.37 -6.00 -4.45
C LYS A 87 -12.67 -6.83 -3.20
N SER A 88 -13.84 -7.44 -3.16
CA SER A 88 -14.20 -8.40 -2.11
C SER A 88 -13.12 -9.48 -2.03
N GLN A 89 -12.61 -9.74 -0.82
CA GLN A 89 -11.51 -10.67 -0.55
C GLN A 89 -10.18 -10.27 -1.19
N GLY A 90 -10.05 -9.05 -1.66
CA GLY A 90 -8.76 -8.51 -2.08
C GLY A 90 -7.80 -8.40 -0.90
N SER A 91 -6.51 -8.51 -1.19
CA SER A 91 -5.47 -8.58 -0.16
C SER A 91 -4.96 -7.21 0.24
N ILE A 92 -4.58 -7.07 1.51
CA ILE A 92 -3.92 -5.88 2.03
C ILE A 92 -2.67 -6.27 2.81
N VAL A 93 -1.61 -5.49 2.64
CA VAL A 93 -0.34 -5.68 3.37
C VAL A 93 0.08 -4.34 3.93
N LEU A 94 0.25 -4.29 5.24
CA LEU A 94 0.65 -3.10 5.98
C LEU A 94 2.00 -3.33 6.61
N ALA A 95 2.94 -2.42 6.41
CA ALA A 95 4.31 -2.57 6.88
C ALA A 95 4.82 -1.27 7.51
N GLY A 96 6.03 -1.32 8.08
CA GLY A 96 6.63 -0.16 8.71
C GLY A 96 6.12 0.11 10.11
N LEU A 97 5.60 -0.91 10.80
CA LEU A 97 5.03 -0.80 12.13
C LEU A 97 6.03 -1.26 13.19
N ILE A 98 6.06 -0.57 14.32
CA ILE A 98 6.77 -1.03 15.51
C ILE A 98 5.81 -1.70 16.47
N GLU A 99 6.34 -2.46 17.44
CA GLU A 99 5.55 -3.36 18.28
C GLU A 99 4.37 -2.69 18.96
N ASN A 100 4.55 -1.51 19.53
CA ASN A 100 3.50 -0.82 20.27
C ASN A 100 2.39 -0.22 19.37
N GLN A 101 2.53 -0.31 18.05
CA GLN A 101 1.53 0.19 17.08
C GLN A 101 0.65 -0.94 16.52
N VAL A 102 1.09 -2.18 16.62
CA VAL A 102 0.47 -3.32 15.92
C VAL A 102 -0.99 -3.50 16.34
N GLU A 103 -1.28 -3.52 17.63
CA GLU A 103 -2.65 -3.76 18.11
C GLU A 103 -3.62 -2.64 17.71
N ASP A 104 -3.17 -1.39 17.76
CA ASP A 104 -3.99 -0.25 17.37
C ASP A 104 -4.32 -0.28 15.88
N VAL A 105 -3.33 -0.62 15.05
CA VAL A 105 -3.55 -0.75 13.60
C VAL A 105 -4.48 -1.91 13.29
N LYS A 106 -4.29 -3.07 13.93
CA LYS A 106 -5.20 -4.21 13.77
C LYS A 106 -6.63 -3.82 14.13
N ALA A 107 -6.81 -3.13 15.26
CA ALA A 107 -8.14 -2.70 15.70
C ALA A 107 -8.80 -1.76 14.69
N ALA A 108 -8.05 -0.86 14.08
CA ALA A 108 -8.56 0.07 13.07
C ALA A 108 -9.00 -0.66 11.78
N TYR A 109 -8.33 -1.76 11.44
CA TYR A 109 -8.60 -2.49 10.20
C TYR A 109 -9.64 -3.60 10.35
N GLN A 110 -9.77 -4.20 11.53
CA GLN A 110 -10.68 -5.33 11.77
C GLN A 110 -12.14 -5.11 11.33
N PRO A 111 -12.74 -3.90 11.44
CA PRO A 111 -14.11 -3.71 10.96
C PRO A 111 -14.28 -3.94 9.46
N TYR A 112 -13.21 -3.79 8.68
CA TYR A 112 -13.26 -3.86 7.22
C TYR A 112 -12.50 -5.05 6.64
N PHE A 113 -11.56 -5.62 7.39
CA PHE A 113 -10.62 -6.64 6.92
C PHE A 113 -10.51 -7.79 7.89
N GLU A 114 -10.32 -8.99 7.36
CA GLU A 114 -9.88 -10.15 8.11
C GLU A 114 -8.36 -10.09 8.22
N MET A 115 -7.83 -9.69 9.38
CA MET A 115 -6.41 -9.50 9.61
C MET A 115 -5.80 -10.77 10.22
N ASP A 116 -5.38 -11.71 9.37
CA ASP A 116 -4.96 -13.05 9.77
C ASP A 116 -3.46 -13.29 9.63
N GLY A 117 -2.71 -12.35 9.05
CA GLY A 117 -1.29 -12.48 8.84
C GLY A 117 -0.49 -11.47 9.65
N GLU A 118 0.55 -11.95 10.31
CA GLU A 118 1.48 -11.11 11.06
C GLU A 118 2.88 -11.67 10.91
N PHE A 119 3.86 -10.79 10.66
CA PHE A 119 5.26 -11.17 10.55
C PHE A 119 6.13 -10.13 11.23
N THR A 120 7.11 -10.60 11.99
CA THR A 120 8.05 -9.74 12.73
C THR A 120 9.44 -9.88 12.16
N PHE A 121 10.09 -8.74 11.88
CA PHE A 121 11.48 -8.69 11.44
C PHE A 121 12.34 -8.15 12.58
N SER A 122 13.45 -8.80 12.86
CA SER A 122 14.48 -8.24 13.73
C SER A 122 15.42 -7.40 12.89
N ALA A 123 15.35 -6.08 13.06
CA ALA A 123 16.34 -5.17 12.50
C ALA A 123 17.43 -4.90 13.52
N GLN A 124 18.53 -4.24 13.11
CA GLN A 124 19.62 -3.90 14.02
C GLN A 124 19.11 -3.12 15.23
N GLU A 125 19.75 -3.34 16.42
CA GLU A 125 19.56 -2.57 17.65
C GLU A 125 18.15 -2.63 18.25
N ASP A 126 17.67 -3.79 18.66
CA ASP A 126 16.44 -3.97 19.43
C ASP A 126 15.16 -3.44 18.77
N ARG A 127 15.22 -3.05 17.49
CA ARG A 127 14.02 -2.66 16.74
C ARG A 127 13.43 -3.85 16.02
N HIS A 128 12.17 -4.11 16.29
CA HIS A 128 11.39 -5.12 15.59
C HIS A 128 10.37 -4.42 14.70
N TRP A 129 10.45 -4.72 13.41
CA TRP A 129 9.48 -4.24 12.43
C TRP A 129 8.43 -5.31 12.21
N HIS A 130 7.18 -4.88 12.10
CA HIS A 130 6.04 -5.78 11.91
C HIS A 130 5.36 -5.52 10.60
N ARG A 131 4.88 -6.59 10.01
CA ARG A 131 4.02 -6.57 8.83
C ARG A 131 2.70 -7.24 9.19
N LEU A 132 1.60 -6.58 8.88
CA LEU A 132 0.26 -7.15 9.00
C LEU A 132 -0.30 -7.41 7.61
N SER A 133 -1.04 -8.47 7.45
CA SER A 133 -1.71 -8.76 6.20
C SER A 133 -3.10 -9.32 6.48
N GLY A 134 -3.95 -9.22 5.47
CA GLY A 134 -5.31 -9.70 5.56
C GLY A 134 -6.02 -9.53 4.24
N PHE A 135 -7.33 -9.71 4.27
CA PHE A 135 -8.16 -9.53 3.09
C PHE A 135 -9.46 -8.84 3.47
N ARG A 136 -10.04 -8.16 2.49
CA ARG A 136 -11.27 -7.41 2.68
C ARG A 136 -12.42 -8.34 2.98
N ARG A 137 -13.22 -8.00 4.00
CA ARG A 137 -14.46 -8.70 4.30
C ARG A 137 -15.49 -8.48 3.19
N GLU A 138 -16.33 -9.42 3.01
CA GLU A 138 -17.43 -9.32 2.05
C GLU A 138 -18.47 -8.25 2.43
#